data_c1e57ae1e52d3fbbc4f18dae327cf9b4
#
_entry.id   c1e57ae1e52d3fbbc4f18dae327cf9b4
#
_cell.length_a   1.000
_cell.length_b   1.000
_cell.length_c   1.000
_cell.angle_alpha   90.00
_cell.angle_beta   90.00
_cell.angle_gamma   90.00
#
_symmetry.space_group_name_H-M   'P 1'
#
loop_
_entity.id
_entity.type
_entity.pdbx_description
1 polymer ?
#
loop_
_entity_poly.entity_id
_entity_poly.type
_entity_poly.pdbx_seq_one_letter_code
_entity_poly.pdbx_strand_id
1 'polypeptide(L)' 'MEMKIIYCMPCGYITRANWLKKDLEKNIKDVKVSLEAGEKGIFDVFVDKKLIFSKHKTGRFPESDEIIKMVK' A
#
# COMPACT_ATOMS: atom_id res chain seq x y z
N MET A 1 7.59 6.42 -10.86
CA MET A 1 6.46 5.55 -10.46
C MET A 1 5.78 6.14 -9.23
N GLU A 2 4.49 6.29 -9.29
CA GLU A 2 3.70 6.78 -8.17
C GLU A 2 2.87 5.66 -7.57
N MET A 3 2.96 5.53 -6.25
CA MET A 3 2.16 4.54 -5.53
C MET A 3 1.32 5.25 -4.47
N LYS A 4 0.13 4.74 -4.24
CA LYS A 4 -0.76 5.28 -3.23
C LYS A 4 -1.27 4.13 -2.37
N ILE A 5 -1.23 4.32 -1.06
CA ILE A 5 -1.81 3.37 -0.11
C ILE A 5 -2.98 4.06 0.58
N ILE A 6 -4.17 3.50 0.41
CA ILE A 6 -5.38 3.99 1.07
C ILE A 6 -5.66 3.07 2.25
N TYR A 7 -5.77 3.64 3.43
CA TYR A 7 -5.85 2.86 4.66
C TYR A 7 -6.97 3.34 5.58
N CYS A 8 -7.40 2.46 6.47
CA CYS A 8 -8.39 2.80 7.49
C CYS A 8 -7.69 3.46 8.68
N MET A 9 -7.95 4.75 8.90
CA MET A 9 -7.33 5.48 10.00
C MET A 9 -7.83 5.01 11.38
N PRO A 10 -9.16 4.93 11.62
CA PRO A 10 -9.65 4.48 12.93
C PRO A 10 -9.31 3.04 13.26
N CYS A 11 -8.93 2.24 12.27
CA CYS A 11 -8.54 0.85 12.49
C CYS A 11 -7.08 0.69 12.93
N GLY A 12 -6.30 1.77 12.95
CA GLY A 12 -4.88 1.71 13.28
C GLY A 12 -4.02 1.16 12.16
N TYR A 13 -4.51 1.14 10.94
CA TYR A 13 -3.75 0.62 9.80
C TYR A 13 -2.63 1.55 9.33
N ILE A 14 -2.57 2.76 9.90
CA ILE A 14 -1.51 3.71 9.55
C ILE A 14 -0.10 3.12 9.81
N THR A 15 0.05 2.33 10.87
CA THR A 15 1.33 1.69 11.19
C THR A 15 1.75 0.75 10.07
N ARG A 16 0.82 -0.07 9.59
CA ARG A 16 1.09 -0.98 8.48
C ARG A 16 1.38 -0.24 7.19
N ALA A 17 0.64 0.84 6.94
CA ALA A 17 0.85 1.66 5.75
C ALA A 17 2.24 2.32 5.76
N ASN A 18 2.68 2.82 6.91
CA ASN A 18 3.99 3.41 7.06
C ASN A 18 5.12 2.39 6.85
N TRP A 19 4.96 1.19 7.39
CA TRP A 19 5.93 0.11 7.20
C TRP A 19 6.04 -0.26 5.73
N LEU A 20 4.91 -0.43 5.06
CA LEU A 20 4.90 -0.76 3.65
C LEU A 20 5.54 0.36 2.82
N LYS A 21 5.21 1.60 3.12
CA LYS A 21 5.80 2.76 2.45
C LYS A 21 7.32 2.75 2.54
N LYS A 22 7.85 2.55 3.75
CA LYS A 22 9.30 2.51 3.97
C LYS A 22 9.96 1.41 3.18
N ASP A 23 9.37 0.22 3.20
CA ASP A 23 9.91 -0.92 2.47
C ASP A 23 9.90 -0.69 0.96
N LEU A 24 8.83 -0.10 0.44
CA LEU A 24 8.72 0.19 -0.99
C LEU A 24 9.74 1.24 -1.42
N GLU A 25 9.90 2.29 -0.62
CA GLU A 25 10.86 3.35 -0.92
C GLU A 25 12.30 2.85 -0.84
N LYS A 26 12.56 1.87 0.02
CA LYS A 26 13.89 1.28 0.17
C LYS A 26 14.24 0.35 -0.99
N ASN A 27 13.26 -0.36 -1.52
CA ASN A 27 13.49 -1.42 -2.51
C ASN A 27 13.15 -1.06 -3.95
N ILE A 28 12.42 0.03 -4.16
CA ILE A 28 12.03 0.47 -5.49
C ILE A 28 12.63 1.85 -5.75
N LYS A 29 13.47 1.95 -6.77
CA LYS A 29 14.12 3.20 -7.14
C LYS A 29 13.13 4.15 -7.77
N ASP A 30 13.23 5.44 -7.40
CA ASP A 30 12.41 6.52 -7.96
C ASP A 30 10.91 6.34 -7.75
N VAL A 31 10.52 5.64 -6.68
CA VAL A 31 9.11 5.52 -6.34
C VAL A 31 8.68 6.66 -5.42
N LYS A 32 7.48 7.16 -5.64
CA LYS A 32 6.82 8.10 -4.73
C LYS A 32 5.64 7.38 -4.11
N VAL A 33 5.65 7.22 -2.80
CA VAL A 33 4.56 6.56 -2.09
C VAL A 33 3.81 7.58 -1.25
N SER A 34 2.51 7.70 -1.49
CA SER A 34 1.66 8.57 -0.69
C SER A 34 0.67 7.74 0.12
N LEU A 35 0.26 8.26 1.26
CA LEU A 35 -0.73 7.63 2.13
C LEU A 35 -1.99 8.47 2.15
N GLU A 36 -3.14 7.82 2.10
CA GLU A 36 -4.42 8.49 2.13
C GLU A 36 -5.39 7.74 3.03
N ALA A 37 -6.09 8.47 3.89
CA ALA A 37 -7.12 7.86 4.73
C ALA A 37 -8.35 7.55 3.87
N GLY A 38 -8.89 6.35 4.02
CA GLY A 38 -10.03 5.91 3.24
C GLY A 38 -11.15 5.35 4.11
N GLU A 39 -11.94 4.48 3.54
CA GLU A 39 -13.11 3.90 4.20
C GLU A 39 -12.70 2.95 5.33
N LYS A 40 -13.68 2.65 6.18
CA LYS A 40 -13.47 1.74 7.30
C LYS A 40 -13.03 0.36 6.81
N GLY A 41 -11.93 -0.13 7.36
CA GLY A 41 -11.39 -1.44 7.02
C GLY A 41 -10.63 -1.51 5.72
N ILE A 42 -10.45 -0.38 5.02
CA ILE A 42 -9.77 -0.37 3.72
C ILE A 42 -8.25 -0.47 3.89
N PHE A 43 -7.62 -1.22 3.00
CA PHE A 43 -6.18 -1.20 2.80
C PHE A 43 -5.91 -1.59 1.35
N ASP A 44 -5.79 -0.58 0.50
CA ASP A 44 -5.62 -0.76 -0.94
C ASP A 44 -4.31 -0.13 -1.38
N VAL A 45 -3.64 -0.78 -2.33
CA VAL A 45 -2.38 -0.29 -2.89
C VAL A 45 -2.56 -0.05 -4.38
N PHE A 46 -2.23 1.17 -4.82
CA PHE A 46 -2.33 1.57 -6.22
C PHE A 46 -0.94 1.87 -6.77
N VAL A 47 -0.73 1.53 -8.04
CA VAL A 47 0.47 1.92 -8.80
C VAL A 47 0.00 2.66 -10.05
N ASP A 48 0.42 3.92 -10.18
CA ASP A 48 0.05 4.77 -11.31
C ASP A 48 -1.46 4.72 -11.60
N LYS A 49 -2.24 4.86 -10.51
CA LYS A 49 -3.71 4.86 -10.53
C LYS A 49 -4.36 3.50 -10.77
N LYS A 50 -3.56 2.44 -10.81
CA LYS A 50 -4.09 1.09 -10.99
C LYS A 50 -4.06 0.34 -9.67
N LEU A 51 -5.20 -0.24 -9.28
CA LEU A 51 -5.28 -1.04 -8.06
C LEU A 51 -4.54 -2.36 -8.25
N ILE A 52 -3.53 -2.61 -7.43
CA ILE A 52 -2.76 -3.86 -7.50
C ILE A 52 -2.99 -4.77 -6.30
N PHE A 53 -3.49 -4.23 -5.19
CA PHE A 53 -3.77 -5.03 -4.01
C PHE A 53 -4.93 -4.42 -3.23
N SER A 54 -5.81 -5.28 -2.72
CA SER A 54 -6.93 -4.86 -1.89
C SER A 54 -7.15 -5.86 -0.76
N LYS A 55 -7.14 -5.38 0.48
CA LYS A 55 -7.45 -6.22 1.64
C LYS A 55 -8.88 -6.76 1.57
N HIS A 56 -9.82 -5.98 1.03
CA HIS A 56 -11.21 -6.42 0.89
C HIS A 56 -11.34 -7.62 -0.04
N LYS A 57 -10.52 -7.68 -1.08
CA LYS A 57 -10.54 -8.79 -2.04
C LYS A 57 -9.80 -10.01 -1.54
N THR A 58 -8.68 -9.82 -0.84
CA THR A 58 -7.81 -10.91 -0.42
C THR A 58 -8.06 -11.38 1.00
N GLY A 59 -8.67 -10.54 1.83
CA GLY A 59 -8.91 -10.85 3.24
C GLY A 59 -7.67 -10.78 4.12
N ARG A 60 -6.57 -10.21 3.62
CA ARG A 60 -5.33 -10.10 4.38
C ARG A 60 -4.58 -8.83 4.00
N PHE A 61 -3.56 -8.50 4.80
CA PHE A 61 -2.65 -7.40 4.48
C PHE A 61 -1.59 -7.87 3.49
N PRO A 62 -1.11 -6.96 2.63
CA PRO A 62 -0.04 -7.31 1.70
C PRO A 62 1.30 -7.38 2.42
N GLU A 63 2.20 -8.22 1.90
CA GLU A 63 3.58 -8.23 2.34
C GLU A 63 4.39 -7.38 1.36
N SER A 64 5.43 -6.73 1.87
CA SER A 64 6.27 -5.85 1.06
C SER A 64 6.84 -6.56 -0.16
N ASP A 65 7.36 -7.77 0.03
CA ASP A 65 7.93 -8.58 -1.05
C ASP A 65 6.95 -8.82 -2.17
N GLU A 66 5.69 -9.08 -1.81
CA GLU A 66 4.62 -9.33 -2.76
C GLU A 66 4.36 -8.12 -3.65
N ILE A 67 4.27 -6.94 -3.02
CA ILE A 67 4.05 -5.70 -3.75
C ILE A 67 5.27 -5.37 -4.63
N ILE A 68 6.47 -5.54 -4.10
CA ILE A 68 7.70 -5.28 -4.83
C ILE A 68 7.78 -6.14 -6.09
N LYS A 69 7.41 -7.41 -5.98
CA LYS A 69 7.40 -8.32 -7.13
C LYS A 69 6.40 -7.90 -8.21
N MET A 70 5.29 -7.33 -7.80
CA MET A 70 4.27 -6.89 -8.75
C MET A 70 4.71 -5.70 -9.59
N VAL A 71 5.60 -4.85 -9.07
CA VAL A 71 5.99 -3.61 -9.74
C VAL A 71 7.40 -3.67 -10.33
N LYS A 72 8.14 -4.71 -10.06
CA LYS A 72 9.46 -4.95 -10.69
C LYS A 72 9.31 -5.83 -11.94
#